data_f944223c2e4dc5cf683cf1a932f034ed
#
_entry.id   f944223c2e4dc5cf683cf1a932f034ed
#
_cell.length_a   1.000
_cell.length_b   1.000
_cell.length_c   1.000
_cell.angle_alpha   90.00
_cell.angle_beta   90.00
_cell.angle_gamma   90.00
#
_symmetry.space_group_name_H-M   'P 1'
#
loop_
_entity.id
_entity.type
_entity.pdbx_description
1 polymer ?
#
loop_
_entity_poly.entity_id
_entity_poly.type
_entity_poly.pdbx_seq_one_letter_code
_entity_poly.pdbx_strand_id
1 'polypeptide(L)'
;YAEDEVASELARREPESAAYIRPQRAHADIVVRFAPIEERGETPDDPLSAYVMLRPTIAHPDLSGVISEDTRKAAHLKLLRDEDGKPVDALHVHAYAERSLTDRVQRALWRALHEPEPLPSGLGRLGSEGRSEPLAVVQLLLLFHLFQARGGGEVVRASATAGVEAQPLSS
;
A
#
# COMPACT_ATOMS: atom_id res chain seq x y z
N TYR A 1 11.33 18.63 -18.30
CA TYR A 1 10.91 19.75 -17.47
C TYR A 1 12.10 20.15 -16.62
N ALA A 2 12.36 21.48 -16.50
CA ALA A 2 13.38 21.97 -15.58
C ALA A 2 12.89 21.82 -14.13
N GLU A 3 13.80 21.62 -13.21
CA GLU A 3 13.47 21.42 -11.77
C GLU A 3 12.70 22.61 -11.19
N ASP A 4 13.07 23.83 -11.57
CA ASP A 4 12.38 25.06 -11.18
C ASP A 4 10.94 25.16 -11.70
N GLU A 5 10.66 24.62 -12.89
CA GLU A 5 9.29 24.56 -13.44
C GLU A 5 8.40 23.63 -12.62
N VAL A 6 8.93 22.46 -12.22
CA VAL A 6 8.22 21.50 -11.39
C VAL A 6 7.96 22.09 -10.00
N ALA A 7 8.95 22.74 -9.38
CA ALA A 7 8.80 23.39 -8.09
C ALA A 7 7.75 24.51 -8.12
N SER A 8 7.77 25.34 -9.16
CA SER A 8 6.78 26.42 -9.35
C SER A 8 5.38 25.87 -9.54
N GLU A 9 5.21 24.80 -10.31
CA GLU A 9 3.90 24.18 -10.53
C GLU A 9 3.36 23.52 -9.25
N LEU A 10 4.21 22.87 -8.45
CA LEU A 10 3.84 22.32 -7.15
C LEU A 10 3.39 23.43 -6.19
N ALA A 11 4.14 24.55 -6.10
CA ALA A 11 3.77 25.68 -5.28
C ALA A 11 2.43 26.30 -5.71
N ARG A 12 2.18 26.40 -7.01
CA ARG A 12 0.93 26.91 -7.57
C ARG A 12 -0.28 26.03 -7.22
N ARG A 13 -0.10 24.71 -7.15
CA ARG A 13 -1.16 23.74 -6.81
C ARG A 13 -1.36 23.51 -5.32
N GLU A 14 -0.48 24.03 -4.48
CA GLU A 14 -0.54 23.82 -3.03
C GLU A 14 -1.88 24.24 -2.38
N PRO A 15 -2.50 25.39 -2.75
CA PRO A 15 -3.81 25.77 -2.21
C PRO A 15 -4.92 24.77 -2.59
N GLU A 16 -4.91 24.24 -3.81
CA GLU A 16 -5.85 23.22 -4.28
C GLU A 16 -5.62 21.89 -3.55
N SER A 17 -4.36 21.52 -3.36
CA SER A 17 -3.98 20.32 -2.59
C SER A 17 -4.48 20.41 -1.15
N ALA A 18 -4.30 21.55 -0.50
CA ALA A 18 -4.77 21.77 0.87
C ALA A 18 -6.30 21.73 0.98
N ALA A 19 -7.02 22.30 0.00
CA ALA A 19 -8.48 22.38 0.02
C ALA A 19 -9.17 21.07 -0.36
N TYR A 20 -8.63 20.31 -1.30
CA TYR A 20 -9.36 19.19 -1.92
C TYR A 20 -8.66 17.83 -1.80
N ILE A 21 -7.32 17.78 -1.78
CA ILE A 21 -6.58 16.50 -1.77
C ILE A 21 -6.29 16.06 -0.34
N ARG A 22 -5.70 16.93 0.49
CA ARG A 22 -5.34 16.57 1.88
C ARG A 22 -6.53 16.10 2.73
N PRO A 23 -7.74 16.69 2.62
CA PRO A 23 -8.90 16.20 3.38
C PRO A 23 -9.32 14.77 3.01
N GLN A 24 -9.01 14.29 1.79
CA GLN A 24 -9.31 12.93 1.37
C GLN A 24 -8.56 11.88 2.21
N ARG A 25 -7.43 12.25 2.81
CA ARG A 25 -6.67 11.38 3.71
C ARG A 25 -7.53 10.84 4.86
N ALA A 26 -8.45 11.65 5.38
CA ALA A 26 -9.35 11.23 6.46
C ALA A 26 -10.32 10.09 6.04
N HIS A 27 -10.57 9.94 4.74
CA HIS A 27 -11.49 8.96 4.16
C HIS A 27 -10.78 7.80 3.45
N ALA A 28 -9.45 7.88 3.28
CA ALA A 28 -8.69 6.84 2.61
C ALA A 28 -8.53 5.61 3.51
N ASP A 29 -8.74 4.41 2.98
CA ASP A 29 -8.51 3.14 3.68
C ASP A 29 -7.02 2.85 3.84
N ILE A 30 -6.21 3.30 2.87
CA ILE A 30 -4.76 3.14 2.84
C ILE A 30 -4.14 4.51 2.56
N VAL A 31 -3.15 4.88 3.38
CA VAL A 31 -2.34 6.08 3.13
C VAL A 31 -0.88 5.68 3.01
N VAL A 32 -0.26 6.02 1.89
CA VAL A 32 1.15 5.75 1.62
C VAL A 32 1.93 7.06 1.60
N ARG A 33 3.03 7.10 2.34
CA ARG A 33 4.00 8.20 2.32
C ARG A 33 5.39 7.64 2.09
N PHE A 34 6.09 8.19 1.12
CA PHE A 34 7.53 8.00 0.96
C PHE A 34 8.26 9.21 1.54
N ALA A 35 9.17 8.96 2.46
CA ALA A 35 9.91 10.04 3.12
C ALA A 35 11.28 9.53 3.62
N PRO A 36 12.27 10.42 3.73
CA PRO A 36 13.49 10.13 4.46
C PRO A 36 13.19 9.97 5.96
N ILE A 37 14.10 9.35 6.69
CA ILE A 37 14.03 9.22 8.16
C ILE A 37 14.78 10.43 8.76
N GLU A 38 14.04 11.50 9.03
CA GLU A 38 14.58 12.78 9.52
C GLU A 38 15.37 12.61 10.83
N GLU A 39 14.94 11.71 11.73
CA GLU A 39 15.63 11.39 12.99
C GLU A 39 17.03 10.78 12.79
N ARG A 40 17.33 10.31 11.58
CA ARG A 40 18.67 9.83 11.18
C ARG A 40 19.47 10.89 10.43
N GLY A 41 18.94 12.08 10.24
CA GLY A 41 19.56 13.14 9.45
C GLY A 41 19.48 12.90 7.94
N GLU A 42 18.58 12.02 7.49
CA GLU A 42 18.33 11.78 6.06
C GLU A 42 17.62 12.98 5.43
N THR A 43 17.91 13.23 4.17
CA THR A 43 17.41 14.34 3.36
C THR A 43 16.52 13.80 2.22
N PRO A 44 15.78 14.65 1.50
CA PRO A 44 15.01 14.22 0.33
C PRO A 44 15.81 13.57 -0.79
N ASP A 45 17.13 13.79 -0.82
CA ASP A 45 18.05 13.19 -1.81
C ASP A 45 18.46 11.76 -1.44
N ASP A 46 18.19 11.35 -0.20
CA ASP A 46 18.46 10.00 0.28
C ASP A 46 17.37 9.02 -0.18
N PRO A 47 17.66 7.70 -0.22
CA PRO A 47 16.63 6.70 -0.50
C PRO A 47 15.45 6.78 0.48
N LEU A 48 14.23 6.80 -0.03
CA LEU A 48 13.02 7.02 0.76
C LEU A 48 12.49 5.74 1.39
N SER A 49 12.19 5.78 2.67
CA SER A 49 11.42 4.77 3.38
C SER A 49 9.93 4.90 3.05
N ALA A 50 9.18 3.80 3.12
CA ALA A 50 7.72 3.82 2.97
C ALA A 50 7.04 3.71 4.33
N TYR A 51 6.08 4.59 4.56
CA TYR A 51 5.14 4.57 5.69
C TYR A 51 3.75 4.30 5.14
N VAL A 52 3.13 3.20 5.56
CA VAL A 52 1.81 2.80 5.10
C VAL A 52 0.87 2.70 6.29
N MET A 53 -0.16 3.55 6.31
CA MET A 53 -1.27 3.41 7.25
C MET A 53 -2.36 2.54 6.63
N LEU A 54 -2.77 1.51 7.36
CA LEU A 54 -3.80 0.57 6.98
C LEU A 54 -4.94 0.71 7.98
N ARG A 55 -6.10 1.18 7.52
CA ARG A 55 -7.29 1.31 8.36
C ARG A 55 -8.07 0.01 8.39
N PRO A 56 -8.69 -0.36 9.51
CA PRO A 56 -9.48 -1.61 9.63
C PRO A 56 -10.83 -1.56 8.89
N THR A 57 -11.01 -0.60 8.00
CA THR A 57 -12.18 -0.45 7.13
C THR A 57 -12.22 -1.47 6.01
N ILE A 58 -11.06 -2.00 5.63
CA ILE A 58 -10.91 -3.06 4.62
C ILE A 58 -9.99 -4.16 5.15
N ALA A 59 -10.13 -5.37 4.63
CA ALA A 59 -9.27 -6.48 5.01
C ALA A 59 -7.83 -6.27 4.49
N HIS A 60 -6.85 -6.49 5.35
CA HIS A 60 -5.42 -6.41 5.02
C HIS A 60 -4.79 -7.80 5.03
N PRO A 61 -3.67 -8.03 4.30
CA PRO A 61 -2.96 -9.29 4.37
C PRO A 61 -2.36 -9.47 5.76
N ASP A 62 -2.43 -10.68 6.30
CA ASP A 62 -1.77 -10.99 7.58
C ASP A 62 -0.26 -11.04 7.39
N LEU A 63 0.42 -10.03 7.90
CA LEU A 63 1.88 -9.89 7.89
C LEU A 63 2.53 -10.30 9.22
N SER A 64 1.75 -10.68 10.23
CA SER A 64 2.25 -10.98 11.58
C SER A 64 3.24 -12.16 11.60
N GLY A 65 3.01 -13.17 10.75
CA GLY A 65 3.91 -14.32 10.61
C GLY A 65 5.19 -14.06 9.81
N VAL A 66 5.31 -12.89 9.16
CA VAL A 66 6.45 -12.54 8.30
C VAL A 66 7.27 -11.39 8.88
N ILE A 67 6.59 -10.43 9.50
CA ILE A 67 7.23 -9.30 10.18
C ILE A 67 7.56 -9.73 11.61
N SER A 68 8.74 -10.30 11.78
CA SER A 68 9.29 -10.82 13.02
C SER A 68 10.50 -9.98 13.48
N GLU A 69 11.09 -10.33 14.61
CA GLU A 69 12.34 -9.71 15.07
C GLU A 69 13.43 -9.70 13.99
N ASP A 70 13.56 -10.79 13.23
CA ASP A 70 14.57 -10.93 12.17
C ASP A 70 14.34 -9.97 11.00
N THR A 71 13.08 -9.66 10.67
CA THR A 71 12.74 -8.76 9.56
C THR A 71 12.58 -7.31 10.00
N ARG A 72 12.66 -7.01 11.31
CA ARG A 72 12.47 -5.65 11.87
C ARG A 72 13.44 -4.61 11.28
N LYS A 73 14.62 -5.03 10.83
CA LYS A 73 15.58 -4.15 10.13
C LYS A 73 15.12 -3.75 8.73
N ALA A 74 14.22 -4.52 8.12
CA ALA A 74 13.69 -4.24 6.79
C ALA A 74 12.30 -3.61 6.85
N ALA A 75 11.43 -4.17 7.70
CA ALA A 75 10.06 -3.70 7.87
C ALA A 75 9.56 -3.98 9.29
N HIS A 76 8.73 -3.09 9.81
CA HIS A 76 8.03 -3.32 11.06
C HIS A 76 6.58 -2.82 11.02
N LEU A 77 5.72 -3.49 11.77
CA LEU A 77 4.31 -3.15 11.92
C LEU A 77 4.07 -2.65 13.33
N LYS A 78 3.34 -1.55 13.47
CA LYS A 78 2.94 -0.98 14.76
C LYS A 78 1.46 -0.63 14.73
N LEU A 79 0.76 -0.92 15.82
CA LEU A 79 -0.57 -0.38 16.04
C LEU A 79 -0.44 1.07 16.55
N LEU A 80 -0.98 2.01 15.80
CA LEU A 80 -0.98 3.44 16.11
C LEU A 80 -2.41 3.97 16.13
N ARG A 81 -2.54 5.26 16.44
CA ARG A 81 -3.77 6.03 16.21
C ARG A 81 -3.50 7.07 15.14
N ASP A 82 -4.44 7.23 14.21
CA ASP A 82 -4.38 8.31 13.23
C ASP A 82 -4.71 9.68 13.86
N GLU A 83 -4.75 10.72 13.05
CA GLU A 83 -5.03 12.08 13.47
C GLU A 83 -6.43 12.24 14.09
N ASP A 84 -7.38 11.37 13.72
CA ASP A 84 -8.73 11.30 14.27
C ASP A 84 -8.84 10.40 15.51
N GLY A 85 -7.73 9.85 15.99
CA GLY A 85 -7.66 8.93 17.13
C GLY A 85 -8.11 7.50 16.81
N LYS A 86 -8.38 7.16 15.54
CA LYS A 86 -8.80 5.82 15.11
C LYS A 86 -7.60 4.86 15.09
N PRO A 87 -7.78 3.58 15.46
CA PRO A 87 -6.70 2.60 15.39
C PRO A 87 -6.33 2.34 13.93
N VAL A 88 -5.03 2.26 13.66
CA VAL A 88 -4.45 1.94 12.35
C VAL A 88 -3.23 1.04 12.52
N ASP A 89 -3.05 0.10 11.61
CA ASP A 89 -1.80 -0.61 11.45
C ASP A 89 -0.84 0.24 10.61
N ALA A 90 0.31 0.57 11.18
CA ALA A 90 1.35 1.35 10.51
C ALA A 90 2.50 0.42 10.11
N LEU A 91 2.59 0.12 8.83
CA LEU A 91 3.71 -0.59 8.25
C LEU A 91 4.79 0.41 7.84
N HIS A 92 5.99 0.23 8.35
CA HIS A 92 7.17 0.97 7.94
C HIS A 92 8.14 0.02 7.23
N VAL A 93 8.54 0.37 6.01
CA VAL A 93 9.55 -0.35 5.21
C VAL A 93 10.74 0.57 5.02
N HIS A 94 11.90 0.14 5.49
CA HIS A 94 13.12 0.95 5.49
C HIS A 94 13.74 1.08 4.09
N ALA A 95 14.23 2.27 3.76
CA ALA A 95 14.89 2.57 2.49
C ALA A 95 16.12 1.68 2.22
N TYR A 96 16.88 1.41 3.28
CA TYR A 96 18.10 0.60 3.24
C TYR A 96 17.88 -0.85 3.66
N ALA A 97 16.64 -1.33 3.53
CA ALA A 97 16.31 -2.70 3.85
C ALA A 97 17.09 -3.69 3.01
N GLU A 98 17.67 -4.69 3.64
CA GLU A 98 18.33 -5.77 2.93
C GLU A 98 17.32 -6.54 2.08
N ARG A 99 17.64 -6.72 0.80
CA ARG A 99 16.75 -7.38 -0.17
C ARG A 99 16.30 -8.76 0.29
N SER A 100 17.17 -9.54 0.88
CA SER A 100 16.85 -10.87 1.42
C SER A 100 15.69 -10.84 2.43
N LEU A 101 15.60 -9.80 3.24
CA LEU A 101 14.56 -9.60 4.23
C LEU A 101 13.25 -9.09 3.60
N THR A 102 13.35 -8.12 2.68
CA THR A 102 12.17 -7.62 1.95
C THR A 102 11.59 -8.65 1.00
N ASP A 103 12.41 -9.52 0.40
CA ASP A 103 11.96 -10.65 -0.42
C ASP A 103 11.05 -11.62 0.36
N ARG A 104 11.25 -11.79 1.67
CA ARG A 104 10.37 -12.60 2.52
C ARG A 104 8.98 -11.96 2.62
N VAL A 105 8.92 -10.66 2.83
CA VAL A 105 7.67 -9.88 2.89
C VAL A 105 6.98 -9.90 1.53
N GLN A 106 7.72 -9.65 0.45
CA GLN A 106 7.18 -9.67 -0.91
C GLN A 106 6.57 -11.02 -1.28
N ARG A 107 7.27 -12.13 -0.97
CA ARG A 107 6.74 -13.48 -1.22
C ARG A 107 5.52 -13.81 -0.36
N ALA A 108 5.41 -13.28 0.84
CA ALA A 108 4.23 -13.48 1.66
C ALA A 108 3.03 -12.73 1.10
N LEU A 109 3.20 -11.48 0.70
CA LEU A 109 2.18 -10.69 0.01
C LEU A 109 1.73 -11.35 -1.30
N TRP A 110 2.69 -11.84 -2.10
CA TRP A 110 2.40 -12.54 -3.35
C TRP A 110 1.60 -13.82 -3.14
N ARG A 111 1.97 -14.63 -2.14
CA ARG A 111 1.20 -15.82 -1.76
C ARG A 111 -0.22 -15.50 -1.30
N ALA A 112 -0.42 -14.38 -0.60
CA ALA A 112 -1.74 -13.95 -0.16
C ALA A 112 -2.65 -13.50 -1.32
N LEU A 113 -2.08 -13.19 -2.50
CA LEU A 113 -2.83 -12.92 -3.73
C LEU A 113 -3.38 -14.19 -4.39
N HIS A 114 -2.86 -15.38 -4.03
CA HIS A 114 -3.19 -16.68 -4.63
C HIS A 114 -2.95 -16.74 -6.15
N GLU A 115 -2.06 -15.89 -6.66
CA GLU A 115 -1.72 -15.86 -8.08
C GLU A 115 -0.81 -17.04 -8.44
N PRO A 116 -1.11 -17.77 -9.53
CA PRO A 116 -0.30 -18.92 -9.97
C PRO A 116 1.03 -18.50 -10.59
N GLU A 117 1.12 -17.28 -11.09
CA GLU A 117 2.29 -16.75 -11.76
C GLU A 117 3.45 -16.47 -10.77
N PRO A 118 4.70 -16.51 -11.23
CA PRO A 118 5.84 -16.14 -10.39
C PRO A 118 5.81 -14.65 -10.03
N LEU A 119 6.42 -14.32 -8.88
CA LEU A 119 6.56 -12.94 -8.42
C LEU A 119 7.20 -12.06 -9.53
N PRO A 120 6.55 -10.96 -9.95
CA PRO A 120 7.06 -10.12 -11.02
C PRO A 120 8.43 -9.51 -10.71
N SER A 121 9.37 -9.62 -11.64
CA SER A 121 10.72 -9.08 -11.48
C SER A 121 10.81 -7.56 -11.56
N GLY A 122 9.74 -6.91 -12.08
CA GLY A 122 9.67 -5.45 -12.26
C GLY A 122 9.26 -4.66 -11.02
N LEU A 123 8.91 -5.33 -9.92
CA LEU A 123 8.51 -4.64 -8.69
C LEU A 123 9.61 -3.76 -8.13
N GLY A 124 9.23 -2.57 -7.68
CA GLY A 124 10.14 -1.60 -7.09
C GLY A 124 11.08 -0.92 -8.07
N ARG A 125 10.93 -1.11 -9.39
CA ARG A 125 11.83 -0.51 -10.39
C ARG A 125 11.71 1.01 -10.41
N LEU A 126 12.84 1.69 -10.37
CA LEU A 126 13.00 3.14 -10.51
C LEU A 126 13.81 3.41 -11.78
N GLY A 127 13.16 3.95 -12.83
CA GLY A 127 13.82 4.18 -14.11
C GLY A 127 14.41 2.91 -14.72
N SER A 128 15.58 3.03 -15.38
CA SER A 128 16.23 1.92 -16.09
C SER A 128 17.07 1.02 -15.20
N GLU A 129 17.67 1.55 -14.15
CA GLU A 129 18.69 0.85 -13.36
C GLU A 129 18.40 0.81 -11.84
N GLY A 130 17.51 1.68 -11.35
CA GLY A 130 17.20 1.79 -9.92
C GLY A 130 16.14 0.79 -9.44
N ARG A 131 16.23 0.44 -8.14
CA ARG A 131 15.21 -0.34 -7.43
C ARG A 131 15.03 0.19 -6.03
N SER A 132 13.77 0.28 -5.59
CA SER A 132 13.37 0.59 -4.22
C SER A 132 12.63 -0.59 -3.60
N GLU A 133 13.17 -1.15 -2.54
CA GLU A 133 12.51 -2.22 -1.80
C GLU A 133 11.21 -1.74 -1.12
N PRO A 134 11.16 -0.53 -0.50
CA PRO A 134 9.90 0.03 -0.04
C PRO A 134 8.83 0.13 -1.12
N LEU A 135 9.20 0.58 -2.33
CA LEU A 135 8.26 0.68 -3.45
C LEU A 135 7.74 -0.71 -3.85
N ALA A 136 8.59 -1.73 -3.91
CA ALA A 136 8.18 -3.10 -4.25
C ALA A 136 7.15 -3.65 -3.27
N VAL A 137 7.35 -3.44 -1.97
CA VAL A 137 6.40 -3.88 -0.92
C VAL A 137 5.07 -3.12 -1.04
N VAL A 138 5.12 -1.80 -1.24
CA VAL A 138 3.92 -0.97 -1.41
C VAL A 138 3.12 -1.39 -2.65
N GLN A 139 3.78 -1.64 -3.78
CA GLN A 139 3.12 -2.10 -5.00
C GLN A 139 2.38 -3.42 -4.78
N LEU A 140 2.99 -4.39 -4.09
CA LEU A 140 2.33 -5.67 -3.77
C LEU A 140 1.15 -5.49 -2.81
N LEU A 141 1.28 -4.62 -1.81
CA LEU A 141 0.21 -4.33 -0.89
C LEU A 141 -1.00 -3.70 -1.60
N LEU A 142 -0.76 -2.74 -2.49
CA LEU A 142 -1.81 -2.14 -3.30
C LEU A 142 -2.45 -3.15 -4.26
N LEU A 143 -1.65 -4.01 -4.89
CA LEU A 143 -2.16 -5.10 -5.73
C LEU A 143 -3.07 -6.03 -4.92
N PHE A 144 -2.69 -6.41 -3.70
CA PHE A 144 -3.53 -7.23 -2.83
C PHE A 144 -4.94 -6.62 -2.68
N HIS A 145 -5.03 -5.33 -2.36
CA HIS A 145 -6.33 -4.66 -2.20
C HIS A 145 -7.12 -4.54 -3.50
N LEU A 146 -6.45 -4.31 -4.63
CA LEU A 146 -7.10 -4.29 -5.94
C LEU A 146 -7.69 -5.65 -6.32
N PHE A 147 -6.98 -6.75 -6.05
CA PHE A 147 -7.47 -8.10 -6.31
C PHE A 147 -8.63 -8.47 -5.38
N GLN A 148 -8.55 -8.13 -4.10
CA GLN A 148 -9.65 -8.33 -3.15
C GLN A 148 -10.92 -7.58 -3.57
N ALA A 149 -10.78 -6.34 -4.03
CA ALA A 149 -11.91 -5.55 -4.52
C ALA A 149 -12.56 -6.18 -5.76
N ARG A 150 -11.77 -6.78 -6.66
CA ARG A 150 -12.29 -7.50 -7.84
C ARG A 150 -13.01 -8.79 -7.45
N GLY A 151 -12.42 -9.61 -6.60
CA GLY A 151 -13.02 -10.86 -6.11
C GLY A 151 -14.31 -10.62 -5.34
N GLY A 152 -14.36 -9.60 -4.50
CA GLY A 152 -15.59 -9.20 -3.79
C GLY A 152 -16.70 -8.75 -4.74
N GLY A 153 -16.37 -8.11 -5.85
CA GLY A 153 -17.34 -7.71 -6.88
C GLY A 153 -17.96 -8.89 -7.65
N GLU A 154 -17.23 -9.97 -7.86
CA GLU A 154 -17.74 -11.18 -8.51
C GLU A 154 -18.70 -11.96 -7.59
N VAL A 155 -18.39 -12.06 -6.31
CA VAL A 155 -19.25 -12.72 -5.33
C VAL A 155 -20.61 -11.99 -5.20
N VAL A 156 -20.58 -10.67 -5.17
CA VAL A 156 -21.83 -9.86 -5.09
C VAL A 156 -22.65 -10.00 -6.37
N ARG A 157 -22.03 -10.06 -7.55
CA ARG A 157 -22.74 -10.28 -8.82
C ARG A 157 -23.33 -11.69 -8.93
N ALA A 158 -22.59 -12.72 -8.51
CA ALA A 158 -23.08 -14.10 -8.49
C ALA A 158 -24.27 -14.27 -7.54
N SER A 159 -24.25 -13.64 -6.36
CA SER A 159 -25.38 -13.66 -5.42
C SER A 159 -26.62 -12.92 -5.92
N ALA A 160 -26.43 -11.81 -6.66
CA ALA A 160 -27.54 -11.06 -7.25
C ALA A 160 -28.22 -11.81 -8.41
N THR A 161 -27.47 -12.65 -9.14
CA THR A 161 -27.99 -13.42 -10.27
C THR A 161 -28.75 -14.69 -9.80
N ALA A 162 -28.35 -15.27 -8.67
CA ALA A 162 -28.98 -16.45 -8.09
C ALA A 162 -30.34 -16.15 -7.39
N GLY A 163 -30.64 -14.87 -7.12
CA GLY A 163 -31.90 -14.44 -6.46
C GLY A 163 -33.09 -14.18 -7.37
N VAL A 164 -32.98 -14.37 -8.69
CA VAL A 164 -34.01 -14.06 -9.69
C VAL A 164 -34.52 -15.31 -10.40
N GLU A 165 -34.51 -16.48 -9.79
CA GLU A 165 -35.26 -17.61 -10.32
C GLU A 165 -36.71 -17.63 -9.74
N ALA A 166 -37.60 -17.27 -10.63
CA ALA A 166 -39.03 -17.10 -10.40
C ALA A 166 -39.70 -18.37 -9.87
N GLN A 167 -40.57 -18.21 -8.88
CA GLN A 167 -41.60 -19.19 -8.56
C GLN A 167 -42.66 -19.17 -9.67
N PRO A 168 -43.05 -20.33 -10.23
CA PRO A 168 -44.22 -20.40 -11.10
C PRO A 168 -45.50 -20.30 -10.26
N LEU A 169 -46.37 -19.37 -10.63
CA LEU A 169 -47.73 -19.28 -10.13
C LEU A 169 -48.50 -20.53 -10.58
N SER A 170 -48.90 -21.39 -9.64
CA SER A 170 -49.87 -22.46 -9.86
C SER A 170 -51.26 -21.89 -9.68
N SER A 171 -52.04 -22.05 -10.71
CA SER A 171 -53.51 -21.82 -10.74
C SER A 171 -54.24 -22.90 -9.98
#